data_83b343b1babd22c695a9e78363a8d9b3
#
_entry.id   83b343b1babd22c695a9e78363a8d9b3
#
_cell.length_a   1.000
_cell.length_b   1.000
_cell.length_c   1.000
_cell.angle_alpha   90.00
_cell.angle_beta   90.00
_cell.angle_gamma   90.00
#
_symmetry.space_group_name_H-M   'P 1'
#
loop_
_entity.id
_entity.type
_entity.pdbx_description
1 polymer ?
#
loop_
_entity_poly.entity_id
_entity_poly.type
_entity_poly.pdbx_seq_one_letter_code
_entity_poly.pdbx_strand_id
1 'polypeptide(L)'
;MRIEVDREIYSDACITKCIYALSKDFDCQRSLHDTVESVEIHPRGEMEEETVRHLFMQTLNDYKAREIIATETKDIRTILYAKAFADCEDFDEEVEQ
;
A
#
# COMPACT_ATOMS: atom_id res chain seq x y z
N MET A 1 5.71 9.97 19.02
CA MET A 1 4.28 10.24 18.85
C MET A 1 3.59 8.98 18.39
N ARG A 2 2.32 8.87 18.62
CA ARG A 2 1.58 7.65 18.31
C ARG A 2 0.44 7.95 17.36
N ILE A 3 0.28 7.11 16.33
CA ILE A 3 -0.85 7.19 15.43
C ILE A 3 -1.59 5.87 15.50
N GLU A 4 -2.92 5.92 15.60
CA GLU A 4 -3.73 4.71 15.64
C GLU A 4 -4.35 4.47 14.28
N VAL A 5 -4.23 3.24 13.80
CA VAL A 5 -4.65 2.88 12.46
C VAL A 5 -5.65 1.74 12.56
N ASP A 6 -6.78 1.89 11.86
CA ASP A 6 -7.82 0.89 11.89
C ASP A 6 -7.47 -0.21 10.88
N ARG A 7 -7.27 -1.44 11.38
CA ARG A 7 -6.90 -2.56 10.53
C ARG A 7 -8.04 -3.02 9.63
N GLU A 8 -9.24 -2.57 9.88
CA GLU A 8 -10.34 -2.85 8.98
C GLU A 8 -10.31 -1.95 7.76
N ILE A 9 -9.62 -0.82 7.87
CA ILE A 9 -9.48 0.08 6.73
C ILE A 9 -8.14 -0.15 6.04
N TYR A 10 -7.08 -0.30 6.81
CA TYR A 10 -5.73 -0.44 6.26
C TYR A 10 -5.19 -1.82 6.61
N SER A 11 -4.80 -2.58 5.60
CA SER A 11 -4.29 -3.93 5.81
C SER A 11 -2.90 -3.91 6.43
N ASP A 12 -2.52 -5.04 6.99
CA ASP A 12 -1.17 -5.18 7.52
C ASP A 12 -0.12 -4.89 6.45
N ALA A 13 -0.34 -5.37 5.24
CA ALA A 13 0.61 -5.14 4.16
C ALA A 13 0.73 -3.66 3.84
N CYS A 14 -0.39 -2.95 3.85
CA CYS A 14 -0.41 -1.52 3.58
C CYS A 14 0.41 -0.76 4.62
N ILE A 15 0.19 -1.08 5.91
CA ILE A 15 0.90 -0.42 6.98
C ILE A 15 2.38 -0.77 6.93
N THR A 16 2.70 -2.02 6.64
CA THR A 16 4.09 -2.44 6.54
C THR A 16 4.83 -1.69 5.43
N LYS A 17 4.19 -1.55 4.28
CA LYS A 17 4.82 -0.84 3.17
C LYS A 17 5.02 0.64 3.51
N CYS A 18 4.04 1.23 4.19
CA CYS A 18 4.14 2.62 4.59
C CYS A 18 5.33 2.82 5.53
N ILE A 19 5.44 1.96 6.54
CA ILE A 19 6.52 2.08 7.51
C ILE A 19 7.86 1.86 6.84
N TYR A 20 7.94 0.90 5.94
CA TYR A 20 9.19 0.64 5.25
C TYR A 20 9.60 1.82 4.38
N ALA A 21 8.62 2.43 3.70
CA ALA A 21 8.90 3.57 2.84
C ALA A 21 9.43 4.76 3.65
N LEU A 22 9.00 4.88 4.91
CA LEU A 22 9.41 5.99 5.75
C LEU A 22 10.56 5.63 6.69
N SER A 23 11.11 4.43 6.59
CA SER A 23 12.10 3.95 7.56
C SER A 23 13.39 4.74 7.52
N LYS A 24 13.62 5.48 6.45
CA LYS A 24 14.82 6.29 6.35
C LYS A 24 14.76 7.47 7.29
N ASP A 25 13.57 8.04 7.49
CA ASP A 25 13.40 9.23 8.29
C ASP A 25 12.77 8.99 9.64
N PHE A 26 12.13 7.84 9.83
CA PHE A 26 11.41 7.55 11.07
C PHE A 26 11.70 6.14 11.55
N ASP A 27 11.75 5.98 12.87
CA ASP A 27 11.73 4.67 13.49
C ASP A 27 10.31 4.44 13.94
N CYS A 28 9.75 3.28 13.63
CA CYS A 28 8.37 2.99 13.96
C CYS A 28 8.28 1.67 14.71
N GLN A 29 7.42 1.64 15.73
CA GLN A 29 7.13 0.42 16.47
C GLN A 29 5.64 0.18 16.41
N ARG A 30 5.26 -1.06 16.22
CA ARG A 30 3.87 -1.43 16.00
C ARG A 30 3.34 -2.28 17.14
N SER A 31 2.09 -2.10 17.50
CA SER A 31 1.40 -2.98 18.42
C SER A 31 -0.06 -3.04 18.01
N LEU A 32 -0.65 -4.24 18.08
CA LEU A 32 -2.02 -4.44 17.64
C LEU A 32 -2.89 -4.77 18.82
N HIS A 33 -4.02 -4.09 18.95
CA HIS A 33 -5.02 -4.37 19.97
C HIS A 33 -6.35 -4.51 19.26
N ASP A 34 -6.85 -5.75 19.17
CA ASP A 34 -8.07 -6.05 18.43
C ASP A 34 -7.92 -5.60 16.98
N THR A 35 -8.67 -4.62 16.54
CA THR A 35 -8.59 -4.17 15.15
C THR A 35 -7.87 -2.84 15.03
N VAL A 36 -7.28 -2.34 16.10
CA VAL A 36 -6.59 -1.05 16.06
C VAL A 36 -5.11 -1.29 16.24
N GLU A 37 -4.33 -0.78 15.30
CA GLU A 37 -2.90 -0.88 15.38
C GLU A 37 -2.32 0.46 15.80
N SER A 38 -1.52 0.45 16.85
CA SER A 38 -0.85 1.66 17.33
C SER A 38 0.56 1.68 16.74
N VAL A 39 0.91 2.76 16.09
CA VAL A 39 2.23 2.92 15.50
C VAL A 39 2.92 4.05 16.27
N GLU A 40 4.01 3.69 16.96
CA GLU A 40 4.79 4.68 17.68
C GLU A 40 5.88 5.16 16.72
N ILE A 41 5.91 6.46 16.44
CA ILE A 41 6.79 7.02 15.44
C ILE A 41 7.81 7.93 16.09
N HIS A 42 9.08 7.70 15.78
CA HIS A 42 10.16 8.51 16.31
C HIS A 42 10.96 9.06 15.13
N PRO A 43 10.82 10.35 14.81
CA PRO A 43 11.62 10.93 13.72
C PRO A 43 13.09 10.90 14.05
N ARG A 44 13.91 10.68 13.05
CA ARG A 44 15.35 10.65 13.26
C ARG A 44 15.95 12.04 13.32
N GLY A 45 15.22 13.05 12.89
CA GLY A 45 15.65 14.44 12.99
C GLY A 45 14.58 15.23 13.68
N GLU A 46 14.72 16.55 13.61
CA GLU A 46 13.71 17.40 14.20
C GLU A 46 12.59 17.61 13.21
N MET A 47 11.37 17.31 13.63
CA MET A 47 10.21 17.44 12.76
C MET A 47 9.01 17.63 13.66
N GLU A 48 8.10 18.53 13.29
CA GLU A 48 6.92 18.76 14.07
C GLU A 48 5.97 17.59 13.98
N GLU A 49 5.23 17.35 15.06
CA GLU A 49 4.31 16.22 15.09
C GLU A 49 3.28 16.29 14.00
N GLU A 50 2.81 17.49 13.69
CA GLU A 50 1.82 17.62 12.64
C GLU A 50 2.38 17.24 11.28
N THR A 51 3.63 17.59 11.03
CA THR A 51 4.29 17.21 9.79
C THR A 51 4.47 15.70 9.71
N VAL A 52 4.87 15.08 10.82
CA VAL A 52 5.05 13.65 10.88
C VAL A 52 3.73 12.94 10.62
N ARG A 53 2.66 13.41 11.26
CA ARG A 53 1.35 12.81 11.10
C ARG A 53 0.87 12.94 9.66
N HIS A 54 1.05 14.11 9.08
CA HIS A 54 0.61 14.34 7.71
C HIS A 54 1.37 13.44 6.74
N LEU A 55 2.68 13.36 6.90
CA LEU A 55 3.50 12.55 6.02
C LEU A 55 3.16 11.06 6.15
N PHE A 56 2.97 10.60 7.38
CA PHE A 56 2.63 9.20 7.60
C PHE A 56 1.28 8.87 6.98
N MET A 57 0.27 9.69 7.23
CA MET A 57 -1.07 9.42 6.71
C MET A 57 -1.11 9.56 5.19
N GLN A 58 -0.37 10.51 4.63
CA GLN A 58 -0.33 10.67 3.20
C GLN A 58 0.30 9.43 2.54
N THR A 59 1.38 8.93 3.11
CA THR A 59 2.03 7.74 2.58
C THR A 59 1.14 6.51 2.74
N LEU A 60 0.49 6.40 3.90
CA LEU A 60 -0.38 5.27 4.16
C LEU A 60 -1.55 5.25 3.18
N ASN A 61 -2.15 6.40 2.95
CA ASN A 61 -3.27 6.50 2.03
C ASN A 61 -2.84 6.24 0.58
N ASP A 62 -1.62 6.60 0.24
CA ASP A 62 -1.11 6.33 -1.09
C ASP A 62 -1.01 4.81 -1.32
N TYR A 63 -0.50 4.08 -0.34
CA TYR A 63 -0.42 2.63 -0.47
C TYR A 63 -1.80 1.99 -0.44
N LYS A 64 -2.72 2.56 0.33
CA LYS A 64 -4.09 2.07 0.34
C LYS A 64 -4.72 2.23 -1.03
N ALA A 65 -4.53 3.37 -1.67
CA ALA A 65 -5.08 3.60 -3.00
C ALA A 65 -4.52 2.61 -4.01
N ARG A 66 -3.22 2.34 -3.93
CA ARG A 66 -2.59 1.37 -4.83
C ARG A 66 -3.14 -0.03 -4.60
N GLU A 67 -3.39 -0.37 -3.34
CA GLU A 67 -3.93 -1.69 -3.02
C GLU A 67 -5.33 -1.85 -3.61
N ILE A 68 -6.16 -0.83 -3.49
CA ILE A 68 -7.51 -0.86 -4.02
C ILE A 68 -7.48 -1.00 -5.54
N ILE A 69 -6.64 -0.21 -6.19
CA ILE A 69 -6.55 -0.25 -7.65
C ILE A 69 -6.09 -1.64 -8.11
N ALA A 70 -5.10 -2.20 -7.45
CA ALA A 70 -4.59 -3.52 -7.81
C ALA A 70 -5.68 -4.58 -7.67
N THR A 71 -6.48 -4.49 -6.61
CA THR A 71 -7.54 -5.46 -6.38
C THR A 71 -8.65 -5.29 -7.40
N GLU A 72 -9.05 -4.06 -7.66
CA GLU A 72 -10.18 -3.82 -8.53
C GLU A 72 -9.89 -4.10 -10.00
N THR A 73 -8.65 -3.98 -10.42
CA THR A 73 -8.33 -4.20 -11.83
C THR A 73 -7.84 -5.61 -12.12
N LYS A 74 -7.76 -6.46 -11.10
CA LYS A 74 -7.20 -7.78 -11.29
C LYS A 74 -8.00 -8.60 -12.29
N ASP A 75 -9.31 -8.63 -12.13
CA ASP A 75 -10.14 -9.43 -13.01
C ASP A 75 -10.16 -8.87 -14.43
N ILE A 76 -10.13 -7.56 -14.54
CA ILE A 76 -10.12 -6.94 -15.85
C ILE A 76 -8.85 -7.30 -16.61
N ARG A 77 -7.72 -7.30 -15.93
CA ARG A 77 -6.46 -7.67 -16.57
C ARG A 77 -6.46 -9.12 -17.01
N THR A 78 -7.04 -9.99 -16.19
CA THR A 78 -7.12 -11.39 -16.54
C THR A 78 -7.99 -11.59 -17.77
N ILE A 79 -9.12 -10.89 -17.85
CA ILE A 79 -10.00 -10.98 -18.99
C ILE A 79 -9.31 -10.47 -20.25
N LEU A 80 -8.59 -9.37 -20.15
CA LEU A 80 -7.88 -8.82 -21.29
C LEU A 80 -6.80 -9.76 -21.79
N TYR A 81 -6.10 -10.42 -20.88
CA TYR A 81 -5.09 -11.38 -21.28
C TYR A 81 -5.75 -12.56 -22.01
N ALA A 82 -6.84 -13.08 -21.48
CA ALA A 82 -7.52 -14.21 -22.11
C ALA A 82 -7.99 -13.84 -23.51
N LYS A 83 -8.50 -12.63 -23.68
CA LYS A 83 -8.96 -12.18 -24.95
C LYS A 83 -7.79 -12.00 -25.92
N ALA A 84 -6.71 -11.46 -25.43
CA ALA A 84 -5.54 -11.26 -26.28
C ALA A 84 -4.99 -12.58 -26.78
N PHE A 85 -4.95 -13.59 -25.91
CA PHE A 85 -4.48 -14.90 -26.33
C PHE A 85 -5.42 -15.50 -27.35
N ALA A 86 -6.72 -15.37 -27.16
CA ALA A 86 -7.67 -15.91 -28.11
C ALA A 86 -7.51 -15.26 -29.46
N ASP A 87 -7.28 -13.96 -29.47
CA ASP A 87 -7.10 -13.24 -30.74
C ASP A 87 -5.78 -13.63 -31.39
N CYS A 88 -4.75 -13.85 -30.58
CA CYS A 88 -3.47 -14.18 -31.14
C CYS A 88 -3.33 -15.63 -31.54
N GLU A 89 -4.31 -16.42 -31.21
CA GLU A 89 -4.24 -17.80 -31.53
C GLU A 89 -4.05 -18.03 -33.01
N ASP A 90 -4.66 -17.20 -33.80
CA ASP A 90 -4.54 -17.36 -35.23
C ASP A 90 -3.22 -16.90 -35.73
N PHE A 91 -2.60 -15.95 -35.12
CA PHE A 91 -1.36 -15.50 -35.59
C PHE A 91 -0.29 -16.08 -34.90
N ASP A 92 -0.47 -16.53 -33.89
CA ASP A 92 0.48 -17.18 -33.24
C ASP A 92 1.63 -16.47 -32.90
N GLU A 93 2.05 -15.68 -33.19
CA GLU A 93 3.21 -15.27 -32.75
C GLU A 93 3.17 -14.03 -32.21
N GLU A 94 2.60 -13.28 -32.61
CA GLU A 94 2.79 -12.08 -32.18
C GLU A 94 2.28 -11.85 -30.97
N VAL A 95 2.12 -12.40 -30.35
CA VAL A 95 1.62 -12.19 -29.29
C VAL A 95 2.23 -11.40 -28.45
N GLU A 96 2.94 -11.11 -28.34
CA GLU A 96 3.61 -10.46 -27.60
C GLU A 96 2.97 -9.69 -26.74
N GLN A 97 2.42 -9.41 -26.44
CA GLN A 97 1.87 -8.66 -25.61
C GLN A 97 1.76 -9.01 -24.44
#